data_17c4cbf9ab4f66048a718f293ed49a24
#
_entry.id   17c4cbf9ab4f66048a718f293ed49a24
#
_cell.length_a   1.000
_cell.length_b   1.000
_cell.length_c   1.000
_cell.angle_alpha   90.00
_cell.angle_beta   90.00
_cell.angle_gamma   90.00
#
_symmetry.space_group_name_H-M   'P 1'
#
loop_
_entity.id
_entity.type
_entity.pdbx_description
1 polymer ?
#
loop_
_entity_poly.entity_id
_entity_poly.type
_entity_poly.pdbx_seq_one_letter_code
_entity_poly.pdbx_strand_id
1 'polypeptide(L)'
;MQRSKLIKLIAAAAIAAPILLTGCGDKKSSSELKVGATAGPHAENVQKAAEVAKAQGLNVKLVEFTDYVTPNKSLDEGALDVVVYQHEPFLNNFNKQQKTKLKKIGDAVVQPMGFYSKNIHDVKDIPEGATFAIPNDPSNEGRALLLIENAGLIKIKDGVGGNATVADIVSNPKKLKFKELEAAQLPRSLSDVDIATIPMNYVISSGLSPKKDGFFFESKDAPFALIIIASRENNANDPRVQQFVKAFQSEPVKQFIIEKFQGSVLPAWQ
;
A
#
# COMPACT_ATOMS: atom_id res chain seq x y z
N MET A 1 94.70 8.17 -15.47
CA MET A 1 94.56 8.15 -16.94
C MET A 1 93.10 8.52 -17.23
N GLN A 2 92.80 9.75 -17.59
CA GLN A 2 92.43 10.18 -18.96
C GLN A 2 91.16 9.48 -19.47
N ARG A 3 90.12 10.09 -19.96
CA ARG A 3 89.81 11.38 -20.61
C ARG A 3 88.25 11.49 -20.57
N SER A 4 87.65 12.60 -20.18
CA SER A 4 87.18 13.75 -20.95
C SER A 4 86.34 13.42 -22.19
N LYS A 5 85.13 13.98 -22.24
CA LYS A 5 84.48 14.82 -23.28
C LYS A 5 82.99 14.80 -23.03
N LEU A 6 82.34 15.83 -22.63
CA LEU A 6 81.95 17.06 -23.35
C LEU A 6 80.68 16.90 -24.21
N ILE A 7 79.66 17.58 -23.79
CA ILE A 7 78.65 18.39 -24.52
C ILE A 7 77.58 17.68 -25.34
N LYS A 8 76.32 17.90 -25.05
CA LYS A 8 75.49 18.96 -25.69
C LYS A 8 74.14 19.10 -24.99
N LEU A 9 73.79 20.34 -24.62
CA LEU A 9 72.46 20.83 -24.32
C LEU A 9 71.56 20.60 -25.53
N ILE A 10 70.33 20.06 -25.29
CA ILE A 10 69.16 20.36 -26.07
C ILE A 10 67.99 20.59 -25.08
N ALA A 11 67.63 21.88 -25.03
CA ALA A 11 66.39 22.28 -24.32
C ALA A 11 65.22 21.86 -25.15
N ALA A 12 64.35 20.99 -24.59
CA ALA A 12 63.03 20.75 -25.12
C ALA A 12 61.99 21.25 -24.07
N ALA A 13 61.41 22.39 -24.43
CA ALA A 13 60.28 22.97 -23.67
C ALA A 13 59.09 22.05 -23.79
N ALA A 14 58.76 21.34 -22.70
CA ALA A 14 57.53 20.59 -22.57
C ALA A 14 56.43 21.55 -22.11
N ILE A 15 55.52 21.88 -23.01
CA ILE A 15 54.30 22.61 -22.77
C ILE A 15 53.40 21.68 -21.95
N ALA A 16 53.30 21.90 -20.62
CA ALA A 16 52.34 21.29 -19.73
C ALA A 16 50.96 21.94 -19.97
N ALA A 17 50.10 21.31 -20.75
CA ALA A 17 48.70 21.66 -20.82
C ALA A 17 48.01 21.13 -19.52
N PRO A 18 47.30 21.96 -18.76
CA PRO A 18 46.47 21.45 -17.67
C PRO A 18 45.26 20.75 -18.27
N ILE A 19 45.19 19.42 -18.16
CA ILE A 19 43.96 18.67 -18.38
C ILE A 19 43.02 19.01 -17.22
N LEU A 20 42.12 19.94 -17.48
CA LEU A 20 40.96 20.18 -16.65
C LEU A 20 40.07 18.93 -16.73
N LEU A 21 40.28 17.98 -15.83
CA LEU A 21 39.32 16.94 -15.52
C LEU A 21 38.14 17.60 -14.82
N THR A 22 37.21 18.15 -15.61
CA THR A 22 35.86 18.43 -15.16
C THR A 22 35.18 17.07 -14.94
N GLY A 23 35.43 16.48 -13.80
CA GLY A 23 34.66 15.37 -13.28
C GLY A 23 33.29 15.90 -12.86
N CYS A 24 32.39 16.14 -13.81
CA CYS A 24 30.97 16.11 -13.53
C CYS A 24 30.60 14.68 -13.16
N GLY A 25 30.74 14.36 -11.87
CA GLY A 25 30.08 13.23 -11.26
C GLY A 25 28.61 13.49 -11.23
N ASP A 26 27.92 13.36 -12.38
CA ASP A 26 26.51 13.11 -12.40
C ASP A 26 26.29 11.83 -11.59
N LYS A 27 25.90 11.99 -10.32
CA LYS A 27 25.09 10.97 -9.67
C LYS A 27 23.90 10.79 -10.61
N LYS A 28 23.96 9.83 -11.53
CA LYS A 28 22.79 9.28 -12.19
C LYS A 28 21.89 8.85 -11.05
N SER A 29 20.98 9.72 -10.62
CA SER A 29 19.82 9.31 -9.87
C SER A 29 19.24 8.17 -10.70
N SER A 30 19.05 7.01 -10.12
CA SER A 30 18.46 5.89 -10.85
C SER A 30 17.21 6.42 -11.53
N SER A 31 17.16 6.34 -12.88
CA SER A 31 16.05 6.88 -13.68
C SER A 31 14.73 6.13 -13.40
N GLU A 32 14.78 5.17 -12.52
CA GLU A 32 13.68 4.26 -12.18
C GLU A 32 13.12 4.60 -10.80
N LEU A 33 11.80 4.81 -10.74
CA LEU A 33 11.03 4.98 -9.49
C LEU A 33 10.52 3.62 -9.01
N LYS A 34 10.84 3.22 -7.79
CA LYS A 34 10.38 1.96 -7.21
C LYS A 34 9.10 2.16 -6.42
N VAL A 35 8.02 1.50 -6.84
CA VAL A 35 6.70 1.60 -6.22
C VAL A 35 6.29 0.25 -5.65
N GLY A 36 6.03 0.19 -4.34
CA GLY A 36 5.54 -0.99 -3.65
C GLY A 36 4.02 -1.04 -3.62
N ALA A 37 3.45 -2.21 -3.85
CA ALA A 37 2.02 -2.48 -3.71
C ALA A 37 1.80 -3.93 -3.27
N THR A 38 0.66 -4.21 -2.62
CA THR A 38 0.28 -5.60 -2.40
C THR A 38 -0.33 -6.20 -3.67
N ALA A 39 -0.13 -7.50 -3.87
CA ALA A 39 -0.63 -8.24 -5.02
C ALA A 39 -2.15 -8.08 -5.22
N GLY A 40 -2.62 -8.20 -6.44
CA GLY A 40 -4.01 -7.97 -6.83
C GLY A 40 -4.29 -6.51 -7.19
N PRO A 41 -5.44 -5.94 -6.83
CA PRO A 41 -5.88 -4.64 -7.34
C PRO A 41 -4.94 -3.48 -7.05
N HIS A 42 -4.17 -3.51 -5.97
CA HIS A 42 -3.17 -2.46 -5.70
C HIS A 42 -2.04 -2.52 -6.74
N ALA A 43 -1.46 -3.70 -6.96
CA ALA A 43 -0.40 -3.90 -7.94
C ALA A 43 -0.88 -3.63 -9.37
N GLU A 44 -2.09 -4.08 -9.72
CA GLU A 44 -2.68 -3.85 -11.04
C GLU A 44 -2.89 -2.36 -11.34
N ASN A 45 -3.34 -1.58 -10.36
CA ASN A 45 -3.48 -0.13 -10.48
C ASN A 45 -2.12 0.57 -10.63
N VAL A 46 -1.10 0.15 -9.86
CA VAL A 46 0.27 0.67 -9.98
C VAL A 46 0.87 0.30 -11.33
N GLN A 47 0.63 -0.92 -11.84
CA GLN A 47 1.09 -1.34 -13.16
C GLN A 47 0.48 -0.46 -14.27
N LYS A 48 -0.82 -0.17 -14.18
CA LYS A 48 -1.48 0.74 -15.13
C LYS A 48 -0.93 2.16 -15.05
N ALA A 49 -0.70 2.66 -13.85
CA ALA A 49 -0.04 3.96 -13.65
C ALA A 49 1.39 3.99 -14.19
N ALA A 50 2.14 2.89 -14.07
CA ALA A 50 3.48 2.75 -14.62
C ALA A 50 3.50 2.83 -16.16
N GLU A 51 2.50 2.26 -16.84
CA GLU A 51 2.33 2.39 -18.28
C GLU A 51 2.14 3.85 -18.71
N VAL A 52 1.27 4.59 -17.98
CA VAL A 52 1.03 6.01 -18.23
C VAL A 52 2.29 6.83 -17.95
N ALA A 53 2.98 6.58 -16.83
CA ALA A 53 4.21 7.27 -16.46
C ALA A 53 5.33 7.04 -17.49
N LYS A 54 5.45 5.82 -18.03
CA LYS A 54 6.41 5.47 -19.06
C LYS A 54 6.21 6.27 -20.35
N ALA A 55 4.96 6.46 -20.78
CA ALA A 55 4.64 7.31 -21.93
C ALA A 55 5.02 8.77 -21.71
N GLN A 56 5.20 9.20 -20.47
CA GLN A 56 5.64 10.52 -20.04
C GLN A 56 7.14 10.58 -19.67
N GLY A 57 7.90 9.54 -19.98
CA GLY A 57 9.35 9.47 -19.76
C GLY A 57 9.79 9.04 -18.35
N LEU A 58 8.88 8.63 -17.47
CA LEU A 58 9.20 8.10 -16.14
C LEU A 58 9.16 6.57 -16.16
N ASN A 59 10.30 5.94 -15.86
CA ASN A 59 10.36 4.49 -15.67
C ASN A 59 9.95 4.13 -14.22
N VAL A 60 8.92 3.32 -14.07
CA VAL A 60 8.41 2.86 -12.77
C VAL A 60 8.60 1.36 -12.67
N LYS A 61 9.21 0.92 -11.57
CA LYS A 61 9.35 -0.49 -11.21
C LYS A 61 8.38 -0.83 -10.08
N LEU A 62 7.39 -1.66 -10.40
CA LEU A 62 6.52 -2.25 -9.39
C LEU A 62 7.28 -3.31 -8.60
N VAL A 63 7.13 -3.27 -7.27
CA VAL A 63 7.57 -4.30 -6.33
C VAL A 63 6.34 -4.81 -5.58
N GLU A 64 6.01 -6.09 -5.80
CA GLU A 64 4.82 -6.68 -5.20
C GLU A 64 5.10 -7.34 -3.85
N PHE A 65 4.15 -7.22 -2.94
CA PHE A 65 4.18 -7.80 -1.60
C PHE A 65 2.91 -8.63 -1.34
N THR A 66 3.00 -9.57 -0.41
CA THR A 66 1.87 -10.41 -0.01
C THR A 66 1.29 -10.06 1.35
N ASP A 67 1.95 -9.16 2.10
CA ASP A 67 1.60 -8.73 3.45
C ASP A 67 1.52 -7.19 3.56
N TYR A 68 1.03 -6.69 4.70
CA TYR A 68 0.89 -5.25 4.95
C TYR A 68 2.05 -4.63 5.73
N VAL A 69 2.97 -5.43 6.30
CA VAL A 69 4.05 -4.93 7.17
C VAL A 69 5.28 -4.52 6.37
N THR A 70 5.68 -5.39 5.43
CA THR A 70 6.93 -5.25 4.67
C THR A 70 6.99 -4.01 3.78
N PRO A 71 5.89 -3.55 3.09
CA PRO A 71 5.98 -2.39 2.20
C PRO A 71 6.43 -1.10 2.90
N ASN A 72 5.83 -0.76 4.06
CA ASN A 72 6.20 0.45 4.79
C ASN A 72 7.62 0.38 5.35
N LYS A 73 8.06 -0.79 5.80
CA LYS A 73 9.45 -0.99 6.24
C LYS A 73 10.42 -0.75 5.08
N SER A 74 10.15 -1.35 3.91
CA SER A 74 10.96 -1.15 2.70
C SER A 74 10.97 0.30 2.21
N LEU A 75 9.84 1.03 2.39
CA LEU A 75 9.75 2.45 2.08
C LEU A 75 10.60 3.28 3.03
N ASP A 76 10.53 3.05 4.33
CA ASP A 76 11.31 3.78 5.35
C ASP A 76 12.81 3.56 5.16
N GLU A 77 13.23 2.33 4.89
CA GLU A 77 14.63 1.95 4.60
C GLU A 77 15.15 2.49 3.26
N GLY A 78 14.29 3.08 2.42
CA GLY A 78 14.68 3.65 1.11
C GLY A 78 14.81 2.62 -0.01
N ALA A 79 14.41 1.36 0.21
CA ALA A 79 14.35 0.33 -0.81
C ALA A 79 13.24 0.60 -1.84
N LEU A 80 12.19 1.33 -1.43
CA LEU A 80 11.11 1.85 -2.26
C LEU A 80 11.08 3.37 -2.21
N ASP A 81 10.49 4.00 -3.22
CA ASP A 81 10.25 5.44 -3.27
C ASP A 81 8.82 5.82 -2.88
N VAL A 82 7.86 4.97 -3.24
CA VAL A 82 6.42 5.15 -3.03
C VAL A 82 5.78 3.82 -2.68
N VAL A 83 4.67 3.84 -1.95
CA VAL A 83 3.79 2.69 -1.74
C VAL A 83 2.33 3.04 -1.99
N VAL A 84 1.55 2.06 -2.50
CA VAL A 84 0.11 2.21 -2.76
C VAL A 84 -0.59 0.91 -2.33
N TYR A 85 -1.04 0.84 -1.06
CA TYR A 85 -1.69 -0.38 -0.54
C TYR A 85 -2.48 -0.18 0.75
N GLN A 86 -2.34 0.96 1.42
CA GLN A 86 -2.81 1.18 2.79
C GLN A 86 -3.74 2.39 2.88
N HIS A 87 -4.60 2.41 3.89
CA HIS A 87 -5.36 3.58 4.31
C HIS A 87 -4.55 4.42 5.32
N GLU A 88 -4.93 5.68 5.47
CA GLU A 88 -4.20 6.64 6.32
C GLU A 88 -4.11 6.22 7.81
N PRO A 89 -5.15 5.66 8.45
CA PRO A 89 -5.03 5.14 9.82
C PRO A 89 -3.96 4.05 9.99
N PHE A 90 -3.76 3.17 8.99
CA PHE A 90 -2.68 2.18 9.02
C PHE A 90 -1.30 2.84 8.96
N LEU A 91 -1.11 3.82 8.05
CA LEU A 91 0.11 4.60 7.94
C LEU A 91 0.45 5.30 9.26
N ASN A 92 -0.54 5.96 9.87
CA ASN A 92 -0.37 6.69 11.13
C ASN A 92 0.01 5.76 12.29
N ASN A 93 -0.60 4.57 12.34
CA ASN A 93 -0.29 3.54 13.33
C ASN A 93 1.15 3.02 13.15
N PHE A 94 1.55 2.73 11.90
CA PHE A 94 2.92 2.33 11.58
C PHE A 94 3.93 3.41 12.01
N ASN A 95 3.69 4.66 11.63
CA ASN A 95 4.57 5.79 12.02
C ASN A 95 4.73 5.89 13.54
N LYS A 96 3.62 5.76 14.29
CA LYS A 96 3.63 5.82 15.76
C LYS A 96 4.44 4.67 16.36
N GLN A 97 4.23 3.44 15.90
CA GLN A 97 4.88 2.24 16.44
C GLN A 97 6.37 2.18 16.08
N GLN A 98 6.72 2.49 14.82
CA GLN A 98 8.08 2.40 14.30
C GLN A 98 8.87 3.71 14.41
N LYS A 99 8.23 4.80 14.89
CA LYS A 99 8.82 6.16 14.99
C LYS A 99 9.31 6.68 13.63
N THR A 100 8.60 6.33 12.55
CA THR A 100 8.90 6.75 11.19
C THR A 100 8.14 8.03 10.81
N LYS A 101 8.46 8.59 9.64
CA LYS A 101 7.85 9.82 9.10
C LYS A 101 7.36 9.61 7.66
N LEU A 102 6.69 8.50 7.43
CA LEU A 102 6.04 8.25 6.16
C LEU A 102 4.84 9.20 6.00
N LYS A 103 4.58 9.66 4.78
CA LYS A 103 3.62 10.72 4.51
C LYS A 103 2.68 10.33 3.38
N LYS A 104 1.40 10.60 3.57
CA LYS A 104 0.41 10.60 2.50
C LYS A 104 0.75 11.70 1.50
N ILE A 105 0.76 11.37 0.21
CA ILE A 105 1.05 12.29 -0.89
C ILE A 105 -0.05 12.32 -1.97
N GLY A 106 -1.08 11.49 -1.83
CA GLY A 106 -2.24 11.46 -2.72
C GLY A 106 -3.26 10.42 -2.31
N ASP A 107 -4.46 10.56 -2.85
CA ASP A 107 -5.52 9.57 -2.76
C ASP A 107 -5.39 8.58 -3.92
N ALA A 108 -5.61 7.31 -3.67
CA ALA A 108 -5.52 6.28 -4.69
C ALA A 108 -6.90 5.73 -5.07
N VAL A 109 -7.46 4.85 -4.27
CA VAL A 109 -8.73 4.19 -4.57
C VAL A 109 -9.57 4.00 -3.32
N VAL A 110 -10.88 3.81 -3.50
CA VAL A 110 -11.79 3.39 -2.43
C VAL A 110 -12.00 1.89 -2.53
N GLN A 111 -11.74 1.19 -1.41
CA GLN A 111 -11.85 -0.27 -1.27
C GLN A 111 -12.54 -0.64 0.04
N PRO A 112 -13.86 -0.80 0.07
CA PRO A 112 -14.58 -1.20 1.28
C PRO A 112 -14.18 -2.59 1.77
N MET A 113 -14.13 -2.79 3.09
CA MET A 113 -14.09 -4.10 3.73
C MET A 113 -15.50 -4.71 3.71
N GLY A 114 -15.61 -6.03 3.72
CA GLY A 114 -16.89 -6.71 3.74
C GLY A 114 -16.90 -8.01 4.54
N PHE A 115 -18.11 -8.52 4.80
CA PHE A 115 -18.36 -9.85 5.35
C PHE A 115 -18.46 -10.87 4.22
N TYR A 116 -17.76 -11.97 4.39
CA TYR A 116 -17.70 -13.09 3.44
C TYR A 116 -18.00 -14.39 4.18
N SER A 117 -18.75 -15.27 3.55
CA SER A 117 -19.09 -16.59 4.08
C SER A 117 -19.38 -17.57 2.94
N LYS A 118 -19.19 -18.86 3.19
CA LYS A 118 -19.60 -19.91 2.27
C LYS A 118 -21.09 -20.22 2.36
N ASN A 119 -21.69 -20.00 3.54
CA ASN A 119 -23.03 -20.52 3.84
C ASN A 119 -24.00 -19.43 4.33
N ILE A 120 -23.51 -18.25 4.71
CA ILE A 120 -24.32 -17.15 5.26
C ILE A 120 -24.30 -16.00 4.26
N HIS A 121 -25.48 -15.51 3.88
CA HIS A 121 -25.65 -14.49 2.85
C HIS A 121 -26.50 -13.28 3.30
N ASP A 122 -26.93 -13.26 4.56
CA ASP A 122 -27.62 -12.12 5.19
C ASP A 122 -27.18 -12.01 6.66
N VAL A 123 -27.08 -10.79 7.17
CA VAL A 123 -26.75 -10.52 8.59
C VAL A 123 -27.75 -11.16 9.54
N LYS A 124 -29.03 -11.28 9.13
CA LYS A 124 -30.09 -11.89 9.92
C LYS A 124 -29.86 -13.38 10.17
N ASP A 125 -29.23 -14.07 9.21
CA ASP A 125 -29.03 -15.52 9.25
C ASP A 125 -27.79 -15.92 10.06
N ILE A 126 -27.06 -14.96 10.63
CA ILE A 126 -25.89 -15.23 11.48
C ILE A 126 -26.37 -15.91 12.79
N PRO A 127 -25.95 -17.16 13.07
CA PRO A 127 -26.39 -17.88 14.25
C PRO A 127 -25.72 -17.37 15.53
N GLU A 128 -26.32 -17.68 16.67
CA GLU A 128 -25.66 -17.50 17.97
C GLU A 128 -24.40 -18.37 18.04
N GLY A 129 -23.32 -17.80 18.58
CA GLY A 129 -22.02 -18.47 18.70
C GLY A 129 -21.19 -18.53 17.42
N ALA A 130 -21.64 -17.88 16.33
CA ALA A 130 -20.90 -17.82 15.08
C ALA A 130 -19.46 -17.30 15.28
N THR A 131 -18.53 -17.86 14.54
CA THR A 131 -17.11 -17.47 14.57
C THR A 131 -16.81 -16.49 13.44
N PHE A 132 -16.32 -15.32 13.80
CA PHE A 132 -15.78 -14.30 12.88
C PHE A 132 -14.25 -14.36 12.84
N ALA A 133 -13.66 -14.53 11.67
CA ALA A 133 -12.26 -14.19 11.45
C ALA A 133 -12.13 -12.70 11.12
N ILE A 134 -11.22 -12.02 11.82
CA ILE A 134 -10.94 -10.60 11.67
C ILE A 134 -9.43 -10.36 11.50
N PRO A 135 -8.99 -9.25 10.87
CA PRO A 135 -7.57 -8.89 10.82
C PRO A 135 -6.99 -8.68 12.23
N ASN A 136 -5.71 -9.03 12.42
CA ASN A 136 -5.00 -8.89 13.69
C ASN A 136 -4.11 -7.64 13.77
N ASP A 137 -4.02 -6.83 12.71
CA ASP A 137 -3.33 -5.54 12.81
C ASP A 137 -4.27 -4.49 13.43
N PRO A 138 -3.77 -3.60 14.31
CA PRO A 138 -4.60 -2.75 15.16
C PRO A 138 -5.61 -1.91 14.40
N SER A 139 -5.25 -1.41 13.22
CA SER A 139 -6.14 -0.53 12.46
C SER A 139 -7.22 -1.29 11.70
N ASN A 140 -6.92 -2.48 11.15
CA ASN A 140 -7.92 -3.27 10.47
C ASN A 140 -8.74 -4.15 11.45
N GLU A 141 -8.21 -4.51 12.63
CA GLU A 141 -9.01 -5.09 13.72
C GLU A 141 -10.10 -4.11 14.14
N GLY A 142 -9.75 -2.87 14.49
CA GLY A 142 -10.72 -1.85 14.86
C GLY A 142 -11.71 -1.54 13.73
N ARG A 143 -11.26 -1.49 12.48
CA ARG A 143 -12.11 -1.36 11.29
C ARG A 143 -13.11 -2.50 11.17
N ALA A 144 -12.69 -3.75 11.36
CA ALA A 144 -13.55 -4.92 11.31
C ALA A 144 -14.60 -4.91 12.42
N LEU A 145 -14.20 -4.55 13.65
CA LEU A 145 -15.12 -4.43 14.77
C LEU A 145 -16.15 -3.32 14.56
N LEU A 146 -15.76 -2.17 14.01
CA LEU A 146 -16.70 -1.12 13.60
C LEU A 146 -17.71 -1.61 12.56
N LEU A 147 -17.25 -2.41 11.59
CA LEU A 147 -18.14 -3.00 10.57
C LEU A 147 -19.14 -3.97 11.21
N ILE A 148 -18.71 -4.78 12.19
CA ILE A 148 -19.57 -5.72 12.93
C ILE A 148 -20.56 -4.96 13.83
N GLU A 149 -20.13 -3.84 14.43
CA GLU A 149 -21.02 -2.94 15.18
C GLU A 149 -22.07 -2.30 14.26
N ASN A 150 -21.65 -1.81 13.10
CA ASN A 150 -22.57 -1.22 12.11
C ASN A 150 -23.60 -2.22 11.57
N ALA A 151 -23.28 -3.51 11.60
CA ALA A 151 -24.22 -4.58 11.30
C ALA A 151 -25.20 -4.86 12.46
N GLY A 152 -25.07 -4.18 13.61
CA GLY A 152 -25.91 -4.36 14.79
C GLY A 152 -25.63 -5.64 15.58
N LEU A 153 -24.47 -6.27 15.38
CA LEU A 153 -24.12 -7.56 15.95
C LEU A 153 -23.42 -7.48 17.31
N ILE A 154 -22.68 -6.40 17.54
CA ILE A 154 -21.97 -6.10 18.79
C ILE A 154 -22.11 -4.62 19.14
N LYS A 155 -21.70 -4.26 20.35
CA LYS A 155 -21.46 -2.86 20.75
C LYS A 155 -20.05 -2.74 21.27
N ILE A 156 -19.32 -1.74 20.76
CA ILE A 156 -17.96 -1.39 21.19
C ILE A 156 -18.05 -0.27 22.22
N LYS A 157 -17.10 -0.23 23.14
CA LYS A 157 -16.94 0.84 24.14
C LYS A 157 -16.87 2.21 23.44
N ASP A 158 -17.64 3.17 23.94
CA ASP A 158 -17.67 4.52 23.37
C ASP A 158 -16.28 5.19 23.40
N GLY A 159 -15.95 5.88 22.33
CA GLY A 159 -14.72 6.68 22.19
C GLY A 159 -13.48 5.93 21.72
N VAL A 160 -13.50 4.58 21.62
CA VAL A 160 -12.33 3.82 21.09
C VAL A 160 -12.25 3.85 19.57
N GLY A 161 -13.40 3.88 18.87
CA GLY A 161 -13.49 3.99 17.42
C GLY A 161 -12.63 2.96 16.68
N GLY A 162 -11.88 3.40 15.68
CA GLY A 162 -11.01 2.55 14.88
C GLY A 162 -9.77 1.98 15.58
N ASN A 163 -9.59 2.24 16.87
CA ASN A 163 -8.56 1.60 17.70
C ASN A 163 -9.13 0.47 18.57
N ALA A 164 -10.40 0.09 18.37
CA ALA A 164 -11.06 -0.96 19.13
C ALA A 164 -10.35 -2.30 18.95
N THR A 165 -10.33 -3.07 20.02
CA THR A 165 -9.90 -4.47 20.09
C THR A 165 -11.06 -5.35 20.52
N VAL A 166 -10.95 -6.65 20.40
CA VAL A 166 -11.97 -7.61 20.88
C VAL A 166 -12.29 -7.39 22.38
N ALA A 167 -11.30 -6.94 23.17
CA ALA A 167 -11.48 -6.62 24.59
C ALA A 167 -12.40 -5.40 24.85
N ASP A 168 -12.61 -4.55 23.85
CA ASP A 168 -13.47 -3.36 23.96
C ASP A 168 -14.93 -3.64 23.62
N ILE A 169 -15.31 -4.90 23.34
CA ILE A 169 -16.70 -5.30 23.10
C ILE A 169 -17.45 -5.28 24.41
N VAL A 170 -18.43 -4.39 24.56
CA VAL A 170 -19.26 -4.24 25.77
C VAL A 170 -20.60 -4.93 25.66
N SER A 171 -21.05 -5.28 24.45
CA SER A 171 -22.27 -6.08 24.22
C SER A 171 -22.05 -7.02 23.03
N ASN A 172 -22.41 -8.29 23.23
CA ASN A 172 -22.32 -9.36 22.23
C ASN A 172 -23.51 -10.32 22.40
N PRO A 173 -24.73 -9.88 22.01
CA PRO A 173 -25.98 -10.63 22.30
C PRO A 173 -26.02 -12.00 21.61
N LYS A 174 -25.36 -12.13 20.45
CA LYS A 174 -25.25 -13.41 19.72
C LYS A 174 -24.09 -14.28 20.18
N LYS A 175 -23.33 -13.89 21.21
CA LYS A 175 -22.16 -14.63 21.73
C LYS A 175 -21.14 -14.98 20.62
N LEU A 176 -20.93 -14.08 19.69
CA LEU A 176 -19.98 -14.24 18.59
C LEU A 176 -18.58 -14.52 19.12
N LYS A 177 -17.85 -15.37 18.43
CA LYS A 177 -16.46 -15.70 18.71
C LYS A 177 -15.56 -15.02 17.68
N PHE A 178 -14.41 -14.53 18.12
CA PHE A 178 -13.47 -13.82 17.26
C PHE A 178 -12.17 -14.60 17.13
N LYS A 179 -11.68 -14.71 15.87
CA LYS A 179 -10.39 -15.31 15.53
C LYS A 179 -9.58 -14.27 14.78
N GLU A 180 -8.58 -13.72 15.45
CA GLU A 180 -7.69 -12.72 14.90
C GLU A 180 -6.61 -13.38 14.01
N LEU A 181 -6.51 -12.97 12.74
CA LEU A 181 -5.61 -13.56 11.77
C LEU A 181 -4.91 -12.46 10.96
N GLU A 182 -3.74 -12.76 10.42
CA GLU A 182 -3.16 -11.90 9.39
C GLU A 182 -4.15 -11.73 8.22
N ALA A 183 -4.31 -10.49 7.73
CA ALA A 183 -5.31 -10.16 6.71
C ALA A 183 -5.20 -11.03 5.45
N ALA A 184 -3.97 -11.42 5.06
CA ALA A 184 -3.72 -12.32 3.94
C ALA A 184 -4.26 -13.75 4.14
N GLN A 185 -4.52 -14.17 5.38
CA GLN A 185 -5.05 -15.51 5.70
C GLN A 185 -6.58 -15.56 5.74
N LEU A 186 -7.26 -14.42 5.82
CA LEU A 186 -8.71 -14.34 5.97
C LEU A 186 -9.49 -15.06 4.86
N PRO A 187 -9.14 -14.96 3.56
CA PRO A 187 -9.86 -15.70 2.52
C PRO A 187 -9.81 -17.23 2.72
N ARG A 188 -8.66 -17.73 3.17
CA ARG A 188 -8.47 -19.18 3.42
C ARG A 188 -9.20 -19.64 4.66
N SER A 189 -9.37 -18.78 5.66
CA SER A 189 -10.05 -19.12 6.91
C SER A 189 -11.54 -19.41 6.73
N LEU A 190 -12.15 -19.06 5.58
CA LEU A 190 -13.56 -19.35 5.28
C LEU A 190 -13.90 -20.85 5.27
N SER A 191 -12.91 -21.77 5.30
CA SER A 191 -13.14 -23.19 5.54
C SER A 191 -13.36 -23.53 7.02
N ASP A 192 -12.91 -22.68 7.94
CA ASP A 192 -12.76 -22.98 9.36
C ASP A 192 -13.57 -22.03 10.26
N VAL A 193 -14.21 -21.02 9.68
CA VAL A 193 -15.04 -20.03 10.38
C VAL A 193 -16.35 -19.81 9.65
N ASP A 194 -17.33 -19.27 10.34
CA ASP A 194 -18.64 -18.98 9.75
C ASP A 194 -18.58 -17.74 8.84
N ILE A 195 -17.86 -16.71 9.27
CA ILE A 195 -17.73 -15.43 8.57
C ILE A 195 -16.30 -14.91 8.68
N ALA A 196 -15.80 -14.26 7.64
CA ALA A 196 -14.57 -13.48 7.71
C ALA A 196 -14.82 -12.04 7.24
N THR A 197 -14.24 -11.06 7.96
CA THR A 197 -14.19 -9.67 7.51
C THR A 197 -12.91 -9.46 6.69
N ILE A 198 -13.06 -9.33 5.37
CA ILE A 198 -11.91 -9.37 4.47
C ILE A 198 -11.72 -8.03 3.76
N PRO A 199 -10.53 -7.42 3.81
CA PRO A 199 -10.17 -6.28 2.98
C PRO A 199 -10.29 -6.61 1.49
N MET A 200 -10.83 -5.69 0.67
CA MET A 200 -11.20 -5.91 -0.72
C MET A 200 -10.05 -6.43 -1.60
N ASN A 201 -8.81 -5.96 -1.37
CA ASN A 201 -7.67 -6.45 -2.15
C ASN A 201 -7.43 -7.95 -1.97
N TYR A 202 -7.59 -8.49 -0.75
CA TYR A 202 -7.45 -9.93 -0.50
C TYR A 202 -8.64 -10.73 -0.99
N VAL A 203 -9.84 -10.15 -1.04
CA VAL A 203 -10.99 -10.77 -1.70
C VAL A 203 -10.68 -11.01 -3.17
N ILE A 204 -10.30 -9.95 -3.88
CA ILE A 204 -10.04 -10.01 -5.33
C ILE A 204 -8.83 -10.90 -5.63
N SER A 205 -7.73 -10.75 -4.90
CA SER A 205 -6.50 -11.54 -5.15
C SER A 205 -6.66 -13.02 -4.81
N SER A 206 -7.60 -13.39 -3.97
CA SER A 206 -7.91 -14.80 -3.67
C SER A 206 -8.90 -15.45 -4.64
N GLY A 207 -9.42 -14.69 -5.60
CA GLY A 207 -10.42 -15.15 -6.55
C GLY A 207 -11.85 -15.17 -6.02
N LEU A 208 -12.11 -14.67 -4.81
CA LEU A 208 -13.45 -14.44 -4.31
C LEU A 208 -14.13 -13.31 -5.09
N SER A 209 -15.44 -13.42 -5.23
CA SER A 209 -16.28 -12.40 -5.87
C SER A 209 -16.95 -11.53 -4.82
N PRO A 210 -16.66 -10.21 -4.76
CA PRO A 210 -17.33 -9.33 -3.83
C PRO A 210 -18.86 -9.41 -3.93
N LYS A 211 -19.40 -9.55 -5.14
CA LYS A 211 -20.85 -9.58 -5.39
C LYS A 211 -21.53 -10.90 -5.08
N LYS A 212 -20.78 -12.03 -5.13
CA LYS A 212 -21.35 -13.36 -4.94
C LYS A 212 -21.09 -13.90 -3.53
N ASP A 213 -19.89 -13.66 -3.02
CA ASP A 213 -19.40 -14.26 -1.79
C ASP A 213 -19.50 -13.29 -0.60
N GLY A 214 -19.68 -11.98 -0.87
CA GLY A 214 -19.85 -10.95 0.15
C GLY A 214 -21.32 -10.55 0.33
N PHE A 215 -21.72 -10.19 1.56
CA PHE A 215 -23.12 -9.87 1.87
C PHE A 215 -23.33 -8.64 2.75
N PHE A 216 -22.28 -8.08 3.34
CA PHE A 216 -22.35 -6.83 4.10
C PHE A 216 -21.05 -6.05 3.92
N PHE A 217 -21.13 -4.75 3.66
CA PHE A 217 -19.97 -3.94 3.29
C PHE A 217 -19.90 -2.65 4.07
N GLU A 218 -18.69 -2.20 4.31
CA GLU A 218 -18.40 -0.87 4.80
C GLU A 218 -18.89 0.21 3.83
N SER A 219 -19.24 1.38 4.36
CA SER A 219 -19.54 2.54 3.53
C SER A 219 -18.32 2.92 2.68
N LYS A 220 -18.57 3.31 1.44
CA LYS A 220 -17.52 3.85 0.55
C LYS A 220 -16.94 5.17 1.05
N ASP A 221 -17.67 5.88 1.90
CA ASP A 221 -17.25 7.14 2.51
C ASP A 221 -16.51 6.93 3.85
N ALA A 222 -16.33 5.67 4.29
CA ALA A 222 -15.60 5.37 5.50
C ALA A 222 -14.11 5.73 5.34
N PRO A 223 -13.48 6.37 6.35
CA PRO A 223 -12.07 6.77 6.27
C PRO A 223 -11.10 5.62 6.00
N PHE A 224 -11.46 4.41 6.45
CA PHE A 224 -10.66 3.20 6.24
C PHE A 224 -10.79 2.62 4.82
N ALA A 225 -11.85 2.98 4.07
CA ALA A 225 -12.03 2.52 2.70
C ALA A 225 -11.11 3.25 1.72
N LEU A 226 -10.60 4.44 2.07
CA LEU A 226 -9.71 5.23 1.24
C LEU A 226 -8.27 4.72 1.32
N ILE A 227 -7.79 4.15 0.22
CA ILE A 227 -6.39 3.77 0.04
C ILE A 227 -5.60 4.98 -0.49
N ILE A 228 -4.42 5.18 0.06
CA ILE A 228 -3.56 6.34 -0.21
C ILE A 228 -2.28 5.97 -0.95
N ILE A 229 -1.70 6.96 -1.60
CA ILE A 229 -0.31 6.95 -2.09
C ILE A 229 0.55 7.56 -0.98
N ALA A 230 1.61 6.87 -0.58
CA ALA A 230 2.50 7.35 0.47
C ALA A 230 3.97 7.27 0.08
N SER A 231 4.78 8.16 0.64
CA SER A 231 6.23 8.24 0.45
C SER A 231 6.92 8.56 1.78
N ARG A 232 8.26 8.60 1.77
CA ARG A 232 9.01 9.22 2.88
C ARG A 232 8.82 10.74 2.86
N GLU A 233 8.93 11.39 4.01
CA GLU A 233 8.86 12.84 4.11
C GLU A 233 9.91 13.54 3.22
N ASN A 234 11.14 13.00 3.16
CA ASN A 234 12.27 13.59 2.46
C ASN A 234 12.22 13.44 0.92
N ASN A 235 11.41 12.54 0.37
CA ASN A 235 11.24 12.40 -1.08
C ASN A 235 9.83 12.77 -1.57
N ALA A 236 8.95 13.23 -0.68
CA ALA A 236 7.57 13.59 -1.04
C ALA A 236 7.49 14.63 -2.18
N ASN A 237 8.46 15.54 -2.25
CA ASN A 237 8.55 16.58 -3.28
C ASN A 237 9.51 16.23 -4.45
N ASP A 238 10.02 14.99 -4.52
CA ASP A 238 10.80 14.53 -5.67
C ASP A 238 9.93 14.64 -6.94
N PRO A 239 10.41 15.30 -8.01
CA PRO A 239 9.64 15.46 -9.25
C PRO A 239 9.15 14.13 -9.83
N ARG A 240 9.89 13.04 -9.69
CA ARG A 240 9.52 11.70 -10.17
C ARG A 240 8.35 11.13 -9.34
N VAL A 241 8.37 11.33 -8.02
CA VAL A 241 7.30 10.94 -7.11
C VAL A 241 6.02 11.70 -7.46
N GLN A 242 6.11 13.02 -7.65
CA GLN A 242 4.95 13.84 -8.02
C GLN A 242 4.44 13.51 -9.43
N GLN A 243 5.32 13.16 -10.36
CA GLN A 243 4.93 12.71 -11.70
C GLN A 243 4.18 11.37 -11.63
N PHE A 244 4.63 10.44 -10.78
CA PHE A 244 3.92 9.17 -10.55
C PHE A 244 2.52 9.40 -9.96
N VAL A 245 2.36 10.28 -8.95
CA VAL A 245 1.04 10.62 -8.40
C VAL A 245 0.11 11.13 -9.50
N LYS A 246 0.57 12.04 -10.37
CA LYS A 246 -0.22 12.54 -11.51
C LYS A 246 -0.56 11.43 -12.52
N ALA A 247 0.38 10.54 -12.79
CA ALA A 247 0.14 9.40 -13.68
C ALA A 247 -0.89 8.43 -13.09
N PHE A 248 -0.82 8.15 -11.78
CA PHE A 248 -1.78 7.32 -11.08
C PHE A 248 -3.19 7.95 -11.09
N GLN A 249 -3.29 9.25 -10.86
CA GLN A 249 -4.55 10.00 -10.82
C GLN A 249 -5.00 10.49 -12.21
N SER A 250 -4.59 9.81 -13.28
CA SER A 250 -4.94 10.16 -14.65
C SER A 250 -6.23 9.48 -15.13
N GLU A 251 -6.84 10.05 -16.18
CA GLU A 251 -8.05 9.49 -16.78
C GLU A 251 -7.85 8.04 -17.30
N PRO A 252 -6.74 7.66 -17.96
CA PRO A 252 -6.51 6.27 -18.37
C PRO A 252 -6.49 5.26 -17.21
N VAL A 253 -5.98 5.64 -16.03
CA VAL A 253 -6.01 4.80 -14.82
C VAL A 253 -7.41 4.76 -14.24
N LYS A 254 -8.13 5.87 -14.24
CA LYS A 254 -9.53 5.96 -13.79
C LYS A 254 -10.42 5.01 -14.60
N GLN A 255 -10.34 5.05 -15.93
CA GLN A 255 -11.10 4.16 -16.79
C GLN A 255 -10.74 2.69 -16.58
N PHE A 256 -9.46 2.37 -16.46
CA PHE A 256 -9.01 1.01 -16.13
C PHE A 256 -9.65 0.49 -14.83
N ILE A 257 -9.66 1.31 -13.76
CA ILE A 257 -10.24 0.93 -12.47
C ILE A 257 -11.74 0.64 -12.61
N ILE A 258 -12.48 1.51 -13.30
CA ILE A 258 -13.93 1.39 -13.49
C ILE A 258 -14.26 0.11 -14.27
N GLU A 259 -13.58 -0.13 -15.38
CA GLU A 259 -13.79 -1.29 -16.25
C GLU A 259 -13.39 -2.59 -15.60
N LYS A 260 -12.21 -2.62 -14.98
CA LYS A 260 -11.62 -3.83 -14.40
C LYS A 260 -12.38 -4.32 -13.17
N PHE A 261 -12.70 -3.42 -12.24
CA PHE A 261 -13.22 -3.79 -10.92
C PHE A 261 -14.74 -3.61 -10.78
N GLN A 262 -15.42 -3.02 -11.76
CA GLN A 262 -16.88 -2.95 -11.87
C GLN A 262 -17.59 -2.49 -10.57
N GLY A 263 -16.99 -1.50 -9.88
CA GLY A 263 -17.53 -0.88 -8.66
C GLY A 263 -17.07 -1.51 -7.35
N SER A 264 -16.27 -2.60 -7.37
CA SER A 264 -15.64 -3.16 -6.16
C SER A 264 -14.43 -2.34 -5.69
N VAL A 265 -13.77 -1.68 -6.62
CA VAL A 265 -12.72 -0.67 -6.42
C VAL A 265 -13.12 0.56 -7.18
N LEU A 266 -13.01 1.74 -6.57
CA LEU A 266 -13.36 3.01 -7.21
C LEU A 266 -12.17 3.96 -7.19
N PRO A 267 -11.97 4.80 -8.21
CA PRO A 267 -10.99 5.88 -8.15
C PRO A 267 -11.38 6.88 -7.05
N ALA A 268 -10.39 7.38 -6.29
CA ALA A 268 -10.60 8.31 -5.17
C ALA A 268 -10.28 9.78 -5.53
N TRP A 269 -10.10 10.08 -6.80
CA TRP A 269 -9.90 11.44 -7.33
C TRP A 269 -10.96 11.79 -8.36
N GLN A 270 -11.16 13.10 -8.59
CA GLN A 270 -12.14 13.65 -9.54
C GLN A 270 -11.63 13.61 -10.98
#